data_3d23e575b01e307cbc820306efb1d771
#
_entry.id   3d23e575b01e307cbc820306efb1d771
#
_cell.length_a   1.000
_cell.length_b   1.000
_cell.length_c   1.000
_cell.angle_alpha   90.00
_cell.angle_beta   90.00
_cell.angle_gamma   90.00
#
_symmetry.space_group_name_H-M   'P 1'
#
loop_
_entity.id
_entity.type
_entity.pdbx_description
1 polymer ?
#
loop_
_entity_poly.entity_id
_entity_poly.type
_entity_poly.pdbx_seq_one_letter_code
_entity_poly.pdbx_strand_id
1 'polypeptide(L)'
;MQIDNAFITRILEPLKITVDEASRSIMDVYHKDTYDTETKSDGSPVTEADNRSNEIIIKSLKNISNDIPILTEEIYEKDLINTDIPYWLVDPLDGTKEFINKSNDFTVNIALIEDSKPIFGIIGAPATGKIWHGSHFNNSSNNHSAPEIIRIVMSKSHQTEADKKFLDYIGSLNIKYEIIEKGSSLKLCALSDNQADIYPRFGPTSEWDIAAGHAVLNSCGGSIIQMANSKTLGYSKKESILNPSFIAFRNRALEETYMRILSEFYKKLL
;
A
#
# COMPACT_ATOMS: atom_id res chain seq x y z
N MET A 1 12.37 5.15 -22.41
CA MET A 1 13.12 5.85 -21.32
C MET A 1 13.64 4.78 -20.38
N GLN A 2 14.89 4.87 -19.94
CA GLN A 2 15.44 3.94 -18.95
C GLN A 2 15.12 4.47 -17.54
N ILE A 3 14.57 3.63 -16.70
CA ILE A 3 14.33 3.94 -15.30
C ILE A 3 15.51 3.39 -14.49
N ASP A 4 16.32 4.30 -13.96
CA ASP A 4 17.51 4.01 -13.18
C ASP A 4 17.53 4.83 -11.88
N ASN A 5 18.55 4.66 -11.07
CA ASN A 5 18.68 5.40 -9.81
C ASN A 5 18.79 6.92 -10.02
N ALA A 6 19.35 7.37 -11.13
CA ALA A 6 19.44 8.81 -11.44
C ALA A 6 18.06 9.39 -11.76
N PHE A 7 17.22 8.63 -12.47
CA PHE A 7 15.83 9.00 -12.70
C PHE A 7 15.07 9.12 -11.36
N ILE A 8 15.15 8.11 -10.48
CA ILE A 8 14.48 8.13 -9.18
C ILE A 8 14.95 9.32 -8.32
N THR A 9 16.25 9.58 -8.28
CA THR A 9 16.81 10.72 -7.53
C THR A 9 16.26 12.06 -8.03
N ARG A 10 16.13 12.21 -9.36
CA ARG A 10 15.61 13.43 -9.97
C ARG A 10 14.14 13.68 -9.67
N ILE A 11 13.31 12.64 -9.62
CA ILE A 11 11.86 12.77 -9.40
C ILE A 11 11.47 12.88 -7.93
N LEU A 12 12.34 12.51 -6.99
CA LEU A 12 12.00 12.37 -5.59
C LEU A 12 11.51 13.68 -4.94
N GLU A 13 12.24 14.77 -5.10
CA GLU A 13 11.83 16.06 -4.51
C GLU A 13 10.56 16.62 -5.16
N PRO A 14 10.41 16.63 -6.51
CA PRO A 14 9.13 16.93 -7.14
C PRO A 14 7.95 16.10 -6.61
N LEU A 15 8.13 14.79 -6.39
CA LEU A 15 7.08 13.92 -5.86
C LEU A 15 6.76 14.20 -4.39
N LYS A 16 7.74 14.54 -3.54
CA LYS A 16 7.48 14.98 -2.17
C LYS A 16 6.61 16.25 -2.14
N ILE A 17 6.92 17.21 -3.01
CA ILE A 17 6.11 18.43 -3.16
C ILE A 17 4.69 18.07 -3.60
N THR A 18 4.54 17.18 -4.59
CA THR A 18 3.23 16.71 -5.08
C THR A 18 2.41 16.08 -3.97
N VAL A 19 3.01 15.17 -3.20
CA VAL A 19 2.33 14.48 -2.08
C VAL A 19 1.94 15.47 -0.98
N ASP A 20 2.77 16.45 -0.69
CA ASP A 20 2.48 17.49 0.29
C ASP A 20 1.32 18.41 -0.18
N GLU A 21 1.32 18.82 -1.46
CA GLU A 21 0.22 19.61 -2.05
C GLU A 21 -1.10 18.82 -2.05
N ALA A 22 -1.08 17.56 -2.47
CA ALA A 22 -2.23 16.66 -2.43
C ALA A 22 -2.74 16.48 -0.99
N SER A 23 -1.83 16.24 -0.04
CA SER A 23 -2.16 16.09 1.39
C SER A 23 -2.81 17.35 1.96
N ARG A 24 -2.29 18.54 1.64
CA ARG A 24 -2.91 19.81 2.06
C ARG A 24 -4.31 19.96 1.48
N SER A 25 -4.49 19.67 0.19
CA SER A 25 -5.81 19.73 -0.46
C SER A 25 -6.81 18.78 0.18
N ILE A 26 -6.39 17.57 0.55
CA ILE A 26 -7.21 16.61 1.31
C ILE A 26 -7.59 17.20 2.67
N MET A 27 -6.63 17.76 3.41
CA MET A 27 -6.88 18.31 4.74
C MET A 27 -7.76 19.56 4.71
N ASP A 28 -7.71 20.36 3.65
CA ASP A 28 -8.64 21.48 3.43
C ASP A 28 -10.08 21.00 3.35
N VAL A 29 -10.34 19.86 2.70
CA VAL A 29 -11.67 19.23 2.66
C VAL A 29 -12.01 18.56 3.99
N TYR A 30 -11.03 17.86 4.60
CA TYR A 30 -11.20 17.15 5.88
C TYR A 30 -11.72 18.06 7.01
N HIS A 31 -11.28 19.31 7.04
CA HIS A 31 -11.68 20.30 8.05
C HIS A 31 -13.00 21.01 7.77
N LYS A 32 -13.63 20.78 6.60
CA LYS A 32 -14.95 21.33 6.34
C LYS A 32 -16.03 20.61 7.16
N ASP A 33 -17.08 21.33 7.53
CA ASP A 33 -18.26 20.75 8.18
C ASP A 33 -19.07 19.86 7.21
N THR A 34 -19.08 20.25 5.92
CA THR A 34 -19.76 19.51 4.83
C THR A 34 -18.89 19.51 3.58
N TYR A 35 -18.91 18.41 2.85
CA TYR A 35 -18.25 18.24 1.56
C TYR A 35 -19.02 17.23 0.70
N ASP A 36 -18.82 17.32 -0.62
CA ASP A 36 -19.50 16.43 -1.57
C ASP A 36 -18.96 15.00 -1.43
N THR A 37 -19.91 14.06 -1.38
CA THR A 37 -19.60 12.62 -1.36
C THR A 37 -20.52 11.94 -2.36
N GLU A 38 -19.91 11.13 -3.24
CA GLU A 38 -20.62 10.31 -4.22
C GLU A 38 -20.34 8.84 -3.96
N THR A 39 -21.14 7.97 -4.54
CA THR A 39 -20.93 6.51 -4.48
C THR A 39 -20.54 6.04 -5.87
N LYS A 40 -19.37 5.39 -5.98
CA LYS A 40 -18.89 4.76 -7.22
C LYS A 40 -19.77 3.58 -7.62
N SER A 41 -19.64 3.09 -8.85
CA SER A 41 -20.42 1.96 -9.37
C SER A 41 -20.21 0.65 -8.60
N ASP A 42 -19.08 0.49 -7.94
CA ASP A 42 -18.74 -0.64 -7.07
C ASP A 42 -19.23 -0.49 -5.62
N GLY A 43 -19.93 0.63 -5.30
CA GLY A 43 -20.44 0.94 -3.97
C GLY A 43 -19.44 1.58 -3.01
N SER A 44 -18.22 1.84 -3.43
CA SER A 44 -17.25 2.60 -2.63
C SER A 44 -17.55 4.10 -2.65
N PRO A 45 -17.27 4.85 -1.58
CA PRO A 45 -17.42 6.28 -1.57
C PRO A 45 -16.27 6.97 -2.31
N VAL A 46 -16.55 8.09 -2.94
CA VAL A 46 -15.57 9.08 -3.43
C VAL A 46 -15.96 10.45 -2.93
N THR A 47 -15.00 11.26 -2.55
CA THR A 47 -15.24 12.60 -2.03
C THR A 47 -14.58 13.67 -2.90
N GLU A 48 -14.95 14.93 -2.66
CA GLU A 48 -14.25 16.09 -3.23
C GLU A 48 -12.73 16.03 -2.99
N ALA A 49 -12.30 15.42 -1.87
CA ALA A 49 -10.88 15.29 -1.53
C ALA A 49 -10.13 14.33 -2.47
N ASP A 50 -10.74 13.19 -2.82
CA ASP A 50 -10.18 12.21 -3.77
C ASP A 50 -9.96 12.89 -5.14
N ASN A 51 -10.97 13.57 -5.66
CA ASN A 51 -10.92 14.24 -6.96
C ASN A 51 -9.87 15.35 -7.00
N ARG A 52 -9.79 16.21 -5.99
CA ARG A 52 -8.79 17.29 -5.92
C ARG A 52 -7.38 16.76 -5.83
N SER A 53 -7.16 15.74 -4.99
CA SER A 53 -5.88 15.05 -4.86
C SER A 53 -5.46 14.44 -6.19
N ASN A 54 -6.38 13.75 -6.87
CA ASN A 54 -6.15 13.12 -8.17
C ASN A 54 -5.70 14.14 -9.24
N GLU A 55 -6.37 15.29 -9.36
CA GLU A 55 -6.00 16.33 -10.30
C GLU A 55 -4.59 16.88 -10.06
N ILE A 56 -4.22 17.14 -8.80
CA ILE A 56 -2.88 17.61 -8.41
C ILE A 56 -1.84 16.59 -8.82
N ILE A 57 -2.04 15.31 -8.49
CA ILE A 57 -1.09 14.24 -8.75
C ILE A 57 -0.92 14.03 -10.26
N ILE A 58 -2.01 13.92 -11.03
CA ILE A 58 -1.94 13.73 -12.49
C ILE A 58 -1.19 14.88 -13.16
N LYS A 59 -1.49 16.14 -12.81
CA LYS A 59 -0.83 17.31 -13.35
C LYS A 59 0.67 17.27 -13.08
N SER A 60 1.07 16.93 -11.87
CA SER A 60 2.46 16.84 -11.48
C SER A 60 3.19 15.71 -12.19
N LEU A 61 2.61 14.50 -12.23
CA LEU A 61 3.20 13.34 -12.90
C LEU A 61 3.42 13.58 -14.41
N LYS A 62 2.47 14.25 -15.07
CA LYS A 62 2.64 14.67 -16.48
C LYS A 62 3.83 15.63 -16.66
N ASN A 63 4.08 16.53 -15.71
CA ASN A 63 5.22 17.44 -15.76
C ASN A 63 6.56 16.71 -15.46
N ILE A 64 6.54 15.72 -14.58
CA ILE A 64 7.72 14.94 -14.20
C ILE A 64 8.14 13.99 -15.34
N SER A 65 7.17 13.33 -15.98
CA SER A 65 7.43 12.28 -16.99
C SER A 65 6.19 12.07 -17.87
N ASN A 66 6.05 12.90 -18.90
CA ASN A 66 4.87 12.84 -19.79
C ASN A 66 4.76 11.52 -20.58
N ASP A 67 5.88 10.80 -20.74
CA ASP A 67 5.95 9.55 -21.53
C ASP A 67 5.56 8.30 -20.70
N ILE A 68 5.40 8.44 -19.37
CA ILE A 68 4.98 7.32 -18.48
C ILE A 68 3.47 7.39 -18.29
N PRO A 69 2.70 6.36 -18.70
CA PRO A 69 1.26 6.29 -18.47
C PRO A 69 0.92 6.39 -16.99
N ILE A 70 -0.25 6.95 -16.69
CA ILE A 70 -0.74 7.12 -15.34
C ILE A 70 -2.05 6.33 -15.19
N LEU A 71 -2.08 5.42 -14.24
CA LEU A 71 -3.26 4.70 -13.79
C LEU A 71 -3.62 5.19 -12.40
N THR A 72 -4.83 5.70 -12.23
CA THR A 72 -5.33 6.10 -10.90
C THR A 72 -6.64 5.38 -10.59
N GLU A 73 -6.96 5.22 -9.32
CA GLU A 73 -8.24 4.67 -8.87
C GLU A 73 -9.42 5.43 -9.46
N GLU A 74 -9.35 6.78 -9.56
CA GLU A 74 -10.48 7.64 -9.92
C GLU A 74 -10.82 7.63 -11.43
N ILE A 75 -9.87 7.19 -12.28
CA ILE A 75 -10.06 7.11 -13.73
C ILE A 75 -9.69 5.74 -14.29
N TYR A 76 -9.80 4.70 -13.46
CA TYR A 76 -9.48 3.33 -13.86
C TYR A 76 -10.47 2.81 -14.90
N GLU A 77 -9.94 2.47 -16.08
CA GLU A 77 -10.65 1.71 -17.11
C GLU A 77 -9.81 0.47 -17.43
N LYS A 78 -10.40 -0.71 -17.30
CA LYS A 78 -9.72 -2.02 -17.37
C LYS A 78 -8.89 -2.22 -18.63
N ASP A 79 -9.31 -1.65 -19.76
CA ASP A 79 -8.70 -1.91 -21.08
C ASP A 79 -7.63 -0.87 -21.47
N LEU A 80 -7.36 0.13 -20.62
CA LEU A 80 -6.40 1.21 -20.94
C LEU A 80 -4.96 0.93 -20.54
N ILE A 81 -4.68 -0.21 -19.88
CA ILE A 81 -3.35 -0.47 -19.32
C ILE A 81 -2.50 -1.26 -20.31
N ASN A 82 -1.52 -0.62 -20.91
CA ASN A 82 -0.39 -1.33 -21.50
C ASN A 82 0.62 -1.63 -20.38
N THR A 83 0.59 -2.84 -19.86
CA THR A 83 1.46 -3.29 -18.77
C THR A 83 2.85 -3.74 -19.21
N ASP A 84 3.15 -3.65 -20.51
CA ASP A 84 4.44 -4.01 -21.10
C ASP A 84 5.46 -2.85 -21.04
N ILE A 85 5.01 -1.68 -20.55
CA ILE A 85 5.85 -0.50 -20.32
C ILE A 85 5.69 -0.02 -18.87
N PRO A 86 6.68 0.72 -18.31
CA PRO A 86 6.54 1.31 -17.00
C PRO A 86 5.34 2.25 -16.91
N TYR A 87 4.64 2.26 -15.75
CA TYR A 87 3.50 3.14 -15.52
C TYR A 87 3.39 3.60 -14.07
N TRP A 88 2.79 4.77 -13.86
CA TRP A 88 2.42 5.25 -12.55
C TRP A 88 1.13 4.58 -12.09
N LEU A 89 1.12 4.13 -10.84
CA LEU A 89 -0.04 3.55 -10.17
C LEU A 89 -0.35 4.38 -8.93
N VAL A 90 -1.55 4.97 -8.91
CA VAL A 90 -1.91 6.02 -7.95
C VAL A 90 -3.21 5.69 -7.23
N ASP A 91 -3.20 5.84 -5.93
CA ASP A 91 -4.39 6.00 -5.10
C ASP A 91 -4.36 7.42 -4.50
N PRO A 92 -5.22 8.32 -4.96
CA PRO A 92 -5.19 9.71 -4.52
C PRO A 92 -5.59 9.91 -3.05
N LEU A 93 -6.42 9.01 -2.51
CA LEU A 93 -6.86 8.98 -1.12
C LEU A 93 -7.29 7.57 -0.70
N ASP A 94 -6.31 6.73 -0.32
CA ASP A 94 -6.58 5.43 0.28
C ASP A 94 -7.13 5.61 1.70
N GLY A 95 -8.26 4.95 1.97
CA GLY A 95 -8.97 5.06 3.23
C GLY A 95 -10.06 6.12 3.20
N THR A 96 -10.81 6.25 2.11
CA THR A 96 -11.94 7.19 2.00
C THR A 96 -12.99 7.01 3.12
N LYS A 97 -13.22 5.77 3.57
CA LYS A 97 -14.10 5.49 4.73
C LYS A 97 -13.54 6.05 6.03
N GLU A 98 -12.26 5.89 6.26
CA GLU A 98 -11.52 6.45 7.40
C GLU A 98 -11.57 7.98 7.37
N PHE A 99 -11.42 8.58 6.19
CA PHE A 99 -11.56 10.02 5.97
C PHE A 99 -12.98 10.50 6.33
N ILE A 100 -14.03 9.87 5.80
CA ILE A 100 -15.43 10.22 6.08
C ILE A 100 -15.73 10.06 7.59
N ASN A 101 -15.24 9.02 8.22
CA ASN A 101 -15.43 8.75 9.65
C ASN A 101 -14.52 9.59 10.56
N LYS A 102 -13.81 10.58 10.02
CA LYS A 102 -12.90 11.47 10.75
C LYS A 102 -11.81 10.70 11.53
N SER A 103 -11.41 9.54 11.02
CA SER A 103 -10.18 8.85 11.44
C SER A 103 -8.98 9.49 10.73
N ASN A 104 -7.82 9.49 11.36
CA ASN A 104 -6.60 10.03 10.77
C ASN A 104 -5.83 9.00 9.91
N ASP A 105 -6.41 7.83 9.65
CA ASP A 105 -5.75 6.70 9.01
C ASP A 105 -6.04 6.64 7.50
N PHE A 106 -5.70 7.68 6.76
CA PHE A 106 -5.79 7.76 5.30
C PHE A 106 -4.49 8.26 4.68
N THR A 107 -4.23 7.87 3.42
CA THR A 107 -2.94 8.14 2.76
C THR A 107 -3.10 8.54 1.30
N VAL A 108 -2.07 9.18 0.75
CA VAL A 108 -1.84 9.38 -0.68
C VAL A 108 -0.77 8.38 -1.11
N ASN A 109 -1.04 7.57 -2.13
CA ASN A 109 -0.14 6.52 -2.61
C ASN A 109 0.24 6.74 -4.07
N ILE A 110 1.54 6.81 -4.37
CA ILE A 110 2.05 6.89 -5.74
C ILE A 110 3.16 5.85 -5.89
N ALA A 111 3.01 4.94 -6.85
CA ALA A 111 4.01 3.93 -7.19
C ALA A 111 4.42 4.01 -8.65
N LEU A 112 5.66 3.62 -8.95
CA LEU A 112 6.13 3.37 -10.31
C LEU A 112 6.33 1.87 -10.49
N ILE A 113 5.64 1.31 -11.46
CA ILE A 113 5.65 -0.12 -11.78
C ILE A 113 6.44 -0.36 -13.04
N GLU A 114 7.34 -1.35 -13.02
CA GLU A 114 8.09 -1.87 -14.17
C GLU A 114 8.22 -3.38 -14.04
N ASP A 115 8.02 -4.13 -15.12
CA ASP A 115 8.09 -5.59 -15.15
C ASP A 115 7.27 -6.27 -14.02
N SER A 116 6.05 -5.77 -13.81
CA SER A 116 5.13 -6.24 -12.75
C SER A 116 5.67 -6.05 -11.32
N LYS A 117 6.65 -5.18 -11.10
CA LYS A 117 7.26 -4.90 -9.79
C LYS A 117 7.14 -3.42 -9.44
N PRO A 118 6.92 -3.09 -8.18
CA PRO A 118 6.96 -1.71 -7.72
C PRO A 118 8.42 -1.29 -7.51
N ILE A 119 8.98 -0.55 -8.46
CA ILE A 119 10.39 -0.12 -8.43
C ILE A 119 10.61 1.14 -7.62
N PHE A 120 9.56 1.92 -7.41
CA PHE A 120 9.54 3.10 -6.55
C PHE A 120 8.16 3.27 -5.93
N GLY A 121 8.10 3.82 -4.74
CA GLY A 121 6.86 4.20 -4.06
C GLY A 121 7.06 5.38 -3.12
N ILE A 122 6.03 6.22 -3.02
CA ILE A 122 5.93 7.29 -2.05
C ILE A 122 4.53 7.32 -1.47
N ILE A 123 4.46 7.48 -0.14
CA ILE A 123 3.21 7.53 0.62
C ILE A 123 3.22 8.79 1.47
N GLY A 124 2.15 9.56 1.41
CA GLY A 124 1.88 10.65 2.34
C GLY A 124 0.77 10.30 3.31
N ALA A 125 0.90 10.69 4.58
CA ALA A 125 -0.18 10.63 5.57
C ALA A 125 -0.66 12.07 5.86
N PRO A 126 -1.73 12.54 5.23
CA PRO A 126 -2.15 13.95 5.31
C PRO A 126 -2.38 14.43 6.73
N ALA A 127 -2.99 13.60 7.57
CA ALA A 127 -3.31 13.96 8.96
C ALA A 127 -2.08 14.19 9.85
N THR A 128 -0.90 13.64 9.49
CA THR A 128 0.32 13.74 10.27
C THR A 128 1.44 14.50 9.57
N GLY A 129 1.31 14.74 8.26
CA GLY A 129 2.34 15.34 7.42
C GLY A 129 3.56 14.43 7.17
N LYS A 130 3.49 13.15 7.58
CA LYS A 130 4.59 12.21 7.40
C LYS A 130 4.60 11.67 5.97
N ILE A 131 5.81 11.54 5.40
CA ILE A 131 6.04 10.98 4.07
C ILE A 131 7.04 9.83 4.18
N TRP A 132 6.71 8.70 3.56
CA TRP A 132 7.60 7.55 3.35
C TRP A 132 7.88 7.41 1.87
N HIS A 133 9.09 7.02 1.52
CA HIS A 133 9.45 6.66 0.14
C HIS A 133 10.49 5.55 0.13
N GLY A 134 10.51 4.80 -0.94
CA GLY A 134 11.48 3.74 -1.14
C GLY A 134 11.63 3.38 -2.60
N SER A 135 12.79 2.86 -2.96
CA SER A 135 13.05 2.39 -4.31
C SER A 135 13.82 1.07 -4.31
N HIS A 136 13.64 0.31 -5.37
CA HIS A 136 14.40 -0.90 -5.65
C HIS A 136 15.93 -0.69 -5.67
N PHE A 137 16.39 0.55 -5.96
CA PHE A 137 17.81 0.88 -6.03
C PHE A 137 18.44 1.15 -4.65
N ASN A 138 17.66 1.33 -3.60
CA ASN A 138 18.10 1.69 -2.26
C ASN A 138 17.64 0.62 -1.26
N ASN A 139 18.33 -0.52 -1.24
CA ASN A 139 18.00 -1.60 -0.30
C ASN A 139 18.83 -1.50 0.98
N SER A 140 18.18 -1.25 2.10
CA SER A 140 18.78 -1.43 3.42
C SER A 140 18.42 -2.83 3.94
N SER A 141 19.42 -3.65 4.24
CA SER A 141 19.20 -4.95 4.88
C SER A 141 18.92 -4.78 6.38
N ASN A 142 17.69 -4.96 6.79
CA ASN A 142 17.30 -4.92 8.21
C ASN A 142 17.26 -6.37 8.76
N ASN A 143 18.40 -6.89 9.16
CA ASN A 143 18.58 -8.28 9.60
C ASN A 143 18.33 -8.47 11.12
N HIS A 144 17.22 -7.95 11.63
CA HIS A 144 16.81 -8.27 12.99
C HIS A 144 16.14 -9.65 13.05
N SER A 145 16.54 -10.46 14.04
CA SER A 145 15.88 -11.73 14.35
C SER A 145 14.40 -11.54 14.67
N ALA A 146 13.61 -12.61 14.54
CA ALA A 146 12.20 -12.58 14.94
C ALA A 146 12.10 -12.27 16.44
N PRO A 147 11.20 -11.36 16.86
CA PRO A 147 10.99 -11.01 18.26
C PRO A 147 10.27 -12.15 19.00
N GLU A 148 10.35 -12.16 20.34
CA GLU A 148 9.61 -13.11 21.17
C GLU A 148 8.09 -12.90 21.09
N ILE A 149 7.65 -11.65 20.96
CA ILE A 149 6.25 -11.25 20.80
C ILE A 149 6.12 -10.60 19.41
N ILE A 150 5.32 -11.19 18.53
CA ILE A 150 5.11 -10.69 17.17
C ILE A 150 4.09 -9.57 17.18
N ARG A 151 4.39 -8.46 16.55
CA ARG A 151 3.46 -7.35 16.34
C ARG A 151 2.75 -7.53 15.01
N ILE A 152 1.46 -7.88 15.07
CA ILE A 152 0.62 -8.11 13.90
C ILE A 152 -0.19 -6.84 13.63
N VAL A 153 0.04 -6.17 12.50
CA VAL A 153 -0.79 -5.03 12.12
C VAL A 153 -2.01 -5.52 11.32
N MET A 154 -3.19 -5.05 11.72
CA MET A 154 -4.47 -5.42 11.12
C MET A 154 -5.32 -4.19 10.84
N SER A 155 -6.35 -4.36 10.01
CA SER A 155 -7.30 -3.29 9.74
C SER A 155 -8.14 -2.98 10.97
N LYS A 156 -8.27 -1.69 11.27
CA LYS A 156 -9.16 -1.19 12.32
C LYS A 156 -10.64 -1.37 11.96
N SER A 157 -11.00 -1.17 10.70
CA SER A 157 -12.38 -1.07 10.23
C SER A 157 -12.87 -2.30 9.45
N HIS A 158 -11.99 -3.21 9.03
CA HIS A 158 -12.29 -4.30 8.10
C HIS A 158 -11.70 -5.64 8.55
N GLN A 159 -12.06 -6.08 9.77
CA GLN A 159 -11.72 -7.45 10.21
C GLN A 159 -12.72 -8.45 9.62
N THR A 160 -12.22 -9.51 9.02
CA THR A 160 -12.99 -10.59 8.41
C THR A 160 -13.00 -11.82 9.33
N GLU A 161 -13.86 -12.81 8.99
CA GLU A 161 -13.81 -14.12 9.65
C GLU A 161 -12.46 -14.83 9.44
N ALA A 162 -11.81 -14.62 8.29
CA ALA A 162 -10.48 -15.15 8.04
C ALA A 162 -9.41 -14.56 8.95
N ASP A 163 -9.52 -13.26 9.30
CA ASP A 163 -8.63 -12.61 10.25
C ASP A 163 -8.74 -13.24 11.64
N LYS A 164 -9.96 -13.52 12.11
CA LYS A 164 -10.19 -14.20 13.40
C LYS A 164 -9.60 -15.60 13.41
N LYS A 165 -9.90 -16.41 12.37
CA LYS A 165 -9.32 -17.76 12.22
C LYS A 165 -7.80 -17.74 12.19
N PHE A 166 -7.21 -16.71 11.60
CA PHE A 166 -5.76 -16.52 11.57
C PHE A 166 -5.21 -16.30 12.99
N LEU A 167 -5.81 -15.43 13.79
CA LEU A 167 -5.37 -15.17 15.14
C LEU A 167 -5.54 -16.40 16.04
N ASP A 168 -6.66 -17.13 15.91
CA ASP A 168 -6.88 -18.40 16.62
C ASP A 168 -5.82 -19.43 16.27
N TYR A 169 -5.46 -19.52 14.98
CA TYR A 169 -4.40 -20.43 14.51
C TYR A 169 -3.04 -20.08 15.09
N ILE A 170 -2.62 -18.81 15.05
CA ILE A 170 -1.36 -18.34 15.64
C ILE A 170 -1.32 -18.63 17.14
N GLY A 171 -2.43 -18.36 17.86
CA GLY A 171 -2.57 -18.67 19.28
C GLY A 171 -2.46 -20.17 19.58
N SER A 172 -3.03 -21.03 18.74
CA SER A 172 -2.94 -22.50 18.88
C SER A 172 -1.53 -23.06 18.77
N LEU A 173 -0.62 -22.32 18.14
CA LEU A 173 0.80 -22.65 18.01
C LEU A 173 1.64 -22.11 19.19
N ASN A 174 1.02 -21.52 20.22
CA ASN A 174 1.68 -20.83 21.34
C ASN A 174 2.62 -19.69 20.89
N ILE A 175 2.38 -19.08 19.73
CA ILE A 175 3.11 -17.90 19.27
C ILE A 175 2.52 -16.70 20.00
N LYS A 176 3.35 -15.99 20.76
CA LYS A 176 2.92 -14.77 21.45
C LYS A 176 2.81 -13.62 20.45
N TYR A 177 1.72 -12.88 20.48
CA TYR A 177 1.52 -11.74 19.60
C TYR A 177 0.78 -10.59 20.30
N GLU A 178 0.93 -9.40 19.72
CA GLU A 178 0.11 -8.22 20.00
C GLU A 178 -0.46 -7.67 18.69
N ILE A 179 -1.63 -7.05 18.77
CA ILE A 179 -2.32 -6.49 17.59
C ILE A 179 -2.11 -4.99 17.58
N ILE A 180 -1.72 -4.48 16.40
CA ILE A 180 -1.62 -3.05 16.10
C ILE A 180 -2.68 -2.72 15.08
N GLU A 181 -3.58 -1.80 15.41
CA GLU A 181 -4.64 -1.38 14.49
C GLU A 181 -4.21 -0.14 13.70
N LYS A 182 -4.32 -0.23 12.37
CA LYS A 182 -4.08 0.86 11.40
C LYS A 182 -5.07 0.77 10.25
N GLY A 183 -5.45 1.92 9.69
CA GLY A 183 -6.15 2.01 8.42
C GLY A 183 -5.19 2.13 7.23
N SER A 184 -5.71 2.09 6.02
CA SER A 184 -5.02 2.44 4.77
C SER A 184 -3.63 1.78 4.62
N SER A 185 -2.78 2.34 3.78
CA SER A 185 -1.37 1.97 3.58
C SER A 185 -0.48 2.20 4.81
N LEU A 186 -0.99 2.86 5.87
CA LEU A 186 -0.25 3.00 7.15
C LEU A 186 0.14 1.65 7.76
N LYS A 187 -0.53 0.56 7.39
CA LYS A 187 -0.15 -0.80 7.79
C LYS A 187 1.23 -1.19 7.25
N LEU A 188 1.51 -0.88 5.98
CA LEU A 188 2.82 -1.12 5.36
C LEU A 188 3.88 -0.14 5.87
N CYS A 189 3.48 1.10 6.13
CA CYS A 189 4.34 2.10 6.78
C CYS A 189 4.77 1.65 8.18
N ALA A 190 3.87 1.03 8.96
CA ALA A 190 4.19 0.51 10.29
C ALA A 190 5.25 -0.62 10.26
N LEU A 191 5.20 -1.48 9.23
CA LEU A 191 6.27 -2.47 9.00
C LEU A 191 7.60 -1.78 8.67
N SER A 192 7.59 -0.82 7.75
CA SER A 192 8.79 -0.08 7.32
C SER A 192 9.44 0.71 8.46
N ASP A 193 8.63 1.24 9.39
CA ASP A 193 9.06 1.97 10.58
C ASP A 193 9.46 1.07 11.75
N ASN A 194 9.47 -0.26 11.58
CA ASN A 194 9.71 -1.22 12.66
C ASN A 194 8.69 -1.09 13.84
N GLN A 195 7.48 -0.66 13.56
CA GLN A 195 6.39 -0.61 14.54
C GLN A 195 5.56 -1.90 14.54
N ALA A 196 5.55 -2.64 13.43
CA ALA A 196 4.91 -3.93 13.28
C ALA A 196 5.86 -4.94 12.61
N ASP A 197 5.55 -6.22 12.68
CA ASP A 197 6.37 -7.32 12.19
C ASP A 197 5.73 -8.03 11.00
N ILE A 198 4.41 -8.22 11.05
CA ILE A 198 3.64 -8.97 10.05
C ILE A 198 2.32 -8.24 9.75
N TYR A 199 1.94 -8.22 8.47
CA TYR A 199 0.64 -7.76 8.00
C TYR A 199 -0.02 -8.83 7.13
N PRO A 200 -0.95 -9.65 7.68
CA PRO A 200 -1.78 -10.55 6.89
C PRO A 200 -2.94 -9.79 6.22
N ARG A 201 -3.27 -10.14 4.98
CA ARG A 201 -4.42 -9.58 4.28
C ARG A 201 -5.20 -10.67 3.55
N PHE A 202 -6.41 -10.96 4.03
CA PHE A 202 -7.32 -11.95 3.45
C PHE A 202 -8.43 -11.31 2.62
N GLY A 203 -8.88 -10.12 3.01
CA GLY A 203 -9.90 -9.37 2.28
C GLY A 203 -9.34 -8.69 1.02
N PRO A 204 -10.21 -8.27 0.08
CA PRO A 204 -9.80 -7.64 -1.16
C PRO A 204 -9.06 -6.32 -0.93
N THR A 205 -8.08 -6.04 -1.79
CA THR A 205 -7.40 -4.76 -1.97
C THR A 205 -7.09 -4.60 -3.44
N SER A 206 -7.04 -3.37 -3.91
CA SER A 206 -6.59 -3.07 -5.27
C SER A 206 -5.07 -2.96 -5.34
N GLU A 207 -4.51 -3.01 -6.55
CA GLU A 207 -3.06 -2.86 -6.76
C GLU A 207 -2.55 -1.50 -6.25
N TRP A 208 -3.30 -0.42 -6.45
CA TRP A 208 -2.93 0.93 -6.02
C TRP A 208 -2.90 1.12 -4.49
N ASP A 209 -3.69 0.33 -3.71
CA ASP A 209 -3.66 0.36 -2.23
C ASP A 209 -2.31 -0.13 -1.68
N ILE A 210 -1.61 -1.00 -2.43
CA ILE A 210 -0.48 -1.79 -1.93
C ILE A 210 0.86 -1.41 -2.57
N ALA A 211 0.86 -1.04 -3.85
CA ALA A 211 2.09 -0.91 -4.64
C ALA A 211 3.11 0.08 -4.06
N ALA A 212 2.67 1.26 -3.63
CA ALA A 212 3.57 2.25 -3.02
C ALA A 212 4.18 1.73 -1.72
N GLY A 213 3.36 1.15 -0.85
CA GLY A 213 3.80 0.55 0.40
C GLY A 213 4.72 -0.65 0.20
N HIS A 214 4.51 -1.43 -0.86
CA HIS A 214 5.39 -2.54 -1.21
C HIS A 214 6.79 -2.06 -1.59
N ALA A 215 6.90 -1.01 -2.42
CA ALA A 215 8.19 -0.43 -2.76
C ALA A 215 8.92 0.13 -1.52
N VAL A 216 8.21 0.85 -0.65
CA VAL A 216 8.75 1.38 0.61
C VAL A 216 9.23 0.24 1.50
N LEU A 217 8.42 -0.79 1.70
CA LEU A 217 8.75 -1.95 2.53
C LEU A 217 9.96 -2.72 1.99
N ASN A 218 10.02 -2.96 0.68
CA ASN A 218 11.15 -3.62 0.03
C ASN A 218 12.45 -2.85 0.24
N SER A 219 12.43 -1.52 0.16
CA SER A 219 13.62 -0.68 0.39
C SER A 219 14.16 -0.78 1.82
N CYS A 220 13.32 -1.20 2.77
CA CYS A 220 13.67 -1.48 4.17
C CYS A 220 14.03 -2.95 4.44
N GLY A 221 14.10 -3.81 3.40
CA GLY A 221 14.42 -5.23 3.54
C GLY A 221 13.24 -6.13 3.89
N GLY A 222 12.01 -5.64 3.80
CA GLY A 222 10.79 -6.42 3.95
C GLY A 222 10.31 -7.04 2.64
N SER A 223 9.17 -7.73 2.70
CA SER A 223 8.59 -8.43 1.54
C SER A 223 7.08 -8.53 1.64
N ILE A 224 6.41 -8.72 0.48
CA ILE A 224 4.98 -9.07 0.40
C ILE A 224 4.84 -10.33 -0.44
N ILE A 225 4.28 -11.38 0.17
CA ILE A 225 4.20 -12.72 -0.41
C ILE A 225 2.74 -13.15 -0.55
N GLN A 226 2.38 -13.67 -1.72
CA GLN A 226 1.06 -14.27 -1.97
C GLN A 226 0.90 -15.55 -1.17
N MET A 227 -0.19 -15.70 -0.43
CA MET A 227 -0.40 -16.88 0.41
C MET A 227 -0.63 -18.16 -0.39
N ALA A 228 -1.27 -18.05 -1.56
CA ALA A 228 -1.66 -19.21 -2.38
C ALA A 228 -0.46 -19.97 -2.99
N ASN A 229 0.64 -19.28 -3.31
CA ASN A 229 1.74 -19.86 -4.09
C ASN A 229 3.13 -19.51 -3.56
N SER A 230 3.22 -18.76 -2.47
CA SER A 230 4.46 -18.28 -1.84
C SER A 230 5.37 -17.47 -2.78
N LYS A 231 4.79 -16.83 -3.80
CA LYS A 231 5.52 -15.92 -4.70
C LYS A 231 5.36 -14.47 -4.22
N THR A 232 6.33 -13.63 -4.54
CA THR A 232 6.22 -12.18 -4.33
C THR A 232 4.95 -11.65 -5.00
N LEU A 233 4.27 -10.71 -4.34
CA LEU A 233 3.10 -10.03 -4.90
C LEU A 233 3.54 -9.23 -6.15
N GLY A 234 2.86 -9.49 -7.26
CA GLY A 234 3.09 -8.81 -8.54
C GLY A 234 1.93 -7.90 -8.92
N TYR A 235 2.21 -7.00 -9.83
CA TYR A 235 1.30 -5.97 -10.35
C TYR A 235 1.07 -6.18 -11.85
N SER A 236 0.28 -5.31 -12.48
CA SER A 236 -0.03 -5.40 -13.91
C SER A 236 -0.87 -6.63 -14.28
N LYS A 237 -1.78 -7.03 -13.40
CA LYS A 237 -2.65 -8.18 -13.65
C LYS A 237 -3.72 -7.83 -14.70
N LYS A 238 -3.71 -8.56 -15.82
CA LYS A 238 -4.62 -8.30 -16.95
C LYS A 238 -6.08 -8.65 -16.65
N GLU A 239 -6.33 -9.58 -15.72
CA GLU A 239 -7.69 -10.10 -15.45
C GLU A 239 -8.41 -9.29 -14.37
N SER A 240 -7.70 -8.81 -13.37
CA SER A 240 -8.27 -8.10 -12.22
C SER A 240 -7.24 -7.17 -11.58
N ILE A 241 -7.67 -5.98 -11.19
CA ILE A 241 -6.88 -5.04 -10.40
C ILE A 241 -6.76 -5.50 -8.92
N LEU A 242 -7.57 -6.48 -8.51
CA LEU A 242 -7.58 -6.96 -7.13
C LEU A 242 -6.36 -7.83 -6.82
N ASN A 243 -5.81 -7.64 -5.63
CA ASN A 243 -4.76 -8.47 -5.10
C ASN A 243 -5.29 -9.80 -4.57
N PRO A 244 -4.56 -10.92 -4.75
CA PRO A 244 -4.83 -12.14 -4.00
C PRO A 244 -4.52 -11.91 -2.50
N SER A 245 -4.98 -12.82 -1.63
CA SER A 245 -4.57 -12.83 -0.23
C SER A 245 -3.05 -12.88 -0.12
N PHE A 246 -2.49 -12.02 0.73
CA PHE A 246 -1.05 -11.89 0.90
C PHE A 246 -0.67 -11.74 2.37
N ILE A 247 0.61 -11.86 2.63
CA ILE A 247 1.22 -11.50 3.89
C ILE A 247 2.44 -10.62 3.63
N ALA A 248 2.57 -9.53 4.38
CA ALA A 248 3.74 -8.69 4.37
C ALA A 248 4.59 -8.94 5.62
N PHE A 249 5.90 -8.98 5.46
CA PHE A 249 6.89 -9.17 6.51
C PHE A 249 7.80 -7.97 6.58
N ARG A 250 8.12 -7.52 7.79
CA ARG A 250 9.04 -6.42 8.01
C ARG A 250 10.45 -6.69 7.51
N ASN A 251 10.90 -7.96 7.57
CA ASN A 251 12.21 -8.38 7.10
C ASN A 251 12.23 -9.87 6.70
N ARG A 252 13.33 -10.28 6.07
CA ARG A 252 13.52 -11.62 5.57
C ARG A 252 13.56 -12.70 6.69
N ALA A 253 14.10 -12.39 7.85
CA ALA A 253 14.14 -13.37 8.96
C ALA A 253 12.73 -13.74 9.44
N LEU A 254 11.80 -12.80 9.46
CA LEU A 254 10.37 -13.07 9.75
C LEU A 254 9.72 -13.90 8.66
N GLU A 255 9.99 -13.59 7.38
CA GLU A 255 9.50 -14.39 6.26
C GLU A 255 9.97 -15.83 6.35
N GLU A 256 11.26 -16.07 6.52
CA GLU A 256 11.85 -17.41 6.65
C GLU A 256 11.29 -18.18 7.85
N THR A 257 11.00 -17.50 8.96
CA THR A 257 10.45 -18.10 10.16
C THR A 257 8.98 -18.47 10.03
N TYR A 258 8.16 -17.59 9.47
CA TYR A 258 6.70 -17.72 9.55
C TYR A 258 6.01 -18.11 8.25
N MET A 259 6.63 -17.91 7.06
CA MET A 259 5.94 -18.14 5.79
C MET A 259 5.40 -19.57 5.65
N ARG A 260 6.15 -20.59 6.10
CA ARG A 260 5.70 -21.98 6.06
C ARG A 260 4.43 -22.20 6.89
N ILE A 261 4.44 -21.71 8.13
CA ILE A 261 3.31 -21.82 9.08
C ILE A 261 2.07 -21.15 8.49
N LEU A 262 2.24 -19.99 7.89
CA LEU A 262 1.15 -19.18 7.35
C LEU A 262 0.60 -19.72 6.04
N SER A 263 1.44 -20.36 5.23
CA SER A 263 0.99 -21.09 4.05
C SER A 263 0.16 -22.35 4.42
N GLU A 264 0.52 -23.02 5.52
CA GLU A 264 -0.27 -24.15 6.05
C GLU A 264 -1.64 -23.69 6.57
N PHE A 265 -1.70 -22.53 7.23
CA PHE A 265 -2.96 -21.92 7.64
C PHE A 265 -3.84 -21.62 6.43
N TYR A 266 -3.30 -20.96 5.40
CA TYR A 266 -4.07 -20.57 4.22
C TYR A 266 -4.68 -21.77 3.48
N LYS A 267 -3.96 -22.89 3.40
CA LYS A 267 -4.49 -24.14 2.83
C LYS A 267 -5.67 -24.73 3.61
N LYS A 268 -5.77 -24.43 4.91
CA LYS A 268 -6.91 -24.87 5.75
C LYS A 268 -8.08 -23.89 5.70
N LEU A 269 -7.83 -22.66 5.24
CA LEU A 269 -8.85 -21.62 5.09
C LEU A 269 -9.69 -21.82 3.83
N LEU A 270 -9.08 -22.37 2.76
CA LEU A 270 -9.73 -22.72 1.49
C LEU A 270 -10.54 -24.01 1.63
#